data_a5f97588de1ad9379221614e9fd1407c
#
_entry.id   a5f97588de1ad9379221614e9fd1407c
#
_cell.length_a   1.000
_cell.length_b   1.000
_cell.length_c   1.000
_cell.angle_alpha   90.00
_cell.angle_beta   90.00
_cell.angle_gamma   90.00
#
_symmetry.space_group_name_H-M   'P 1'
#
loop_
_entity.id
_entity.type
_entity.pdbx_description
1 polymer ?
#
loop_
_entity_poly.entity_id
_entity_poly.type
_entity_poly.pdbx_seq_one_letter_code
_entity_poly.pdbx_strand_id
1 'polypeptide(L)'
;VIIISRKSQGIAAERELLHKFWNTGKFIAMRAPGSGAIKYPVPDLLVGNHLRRFAIECKTTKSQRQYLRSEQINDLKTFSDTFGAEPWVAVRFPDKNWYFLSLEDLDKTAGNNFVISLESAKRKGLFFEEIINSDPLSSS
;
A
#
# COMPACT_ATOMS: atom_id res chain seq x y z
N VAL A 1 -28.55 -8.78 10.01
CA VAL A 1 -27.14 -9.03 9.65
C VAL A 1 -26.70 -8.00 8.62
N ILE A 2 -25.71 -7.21 8.97
CA ILE A 2 -25.15 -6.21 8.03
C ILE A 2 -24.06 -6.89 7.23
N ILE A 3 -24.25 -6.99 5.92
CA ILE A 3 -23.23 -7.51 5.02
C ILE A 3 -22.36 -6.35 4.56
N ILE A 4 -21.11 -6.35 4.97
CA ILE A 4 -20.16 -5.32 4.56
C ILE A 4 -19.54 -5.75 3.24
N SER A 5 -19.66 -4.92 2.19
CA SER A 5 -19.11 -5.21 0.88
C SER A 5 -17.57 -5.15 0.91
N ARG A 6 -16.92 -5.79 -0.08
CA ARG A 6 -15.46 -5.71 -0.25
C ARG A 6 -14.99 -4.27 -0.43
N LYS A 7 -15.77 -3.47 -1.17
CA LYS A 7 -15.46 -2.06 -1.37
C LYS A 7 -15.47 -1.28 -0.06
N SER A 8 -16.47 -1.52 0.79
CA SER A 8 -16.55 -0.86 2.10
C SER A 8 -15.43 -1.29 3.02
N GLN A 9 -15.03 -2.57 2.99
CA GLN A 9 -13.89 -3.07 3.76
C GLN A 9 -12.58 -2.44 3.30
N GLY A 10 -12.40 -2.27 1.99
CA GLY A 10 -11.23 -1.61 1.43
C GLY A 10 -11.12 -0.16 1.86
N ILE A 11 -12.24 0.60 1.81
CA ILE A 11 -12.28 1.98 2.24
C ILE A 11 -11.99 2.10 3.74
N ALA A 12 -12.57 1.20 4.55
CA ALA A 12 -12.32 1.19 5.99
C ALA A 12 -10.85 0.93 6.31
N ALA A 13 -10.22 0.01 5.58
CA ALA A 13 -8.81 -0.29 5.76
C ALA A 13 -7.91 0.90 5.38
N GLU A 14 -8.22 1.58 4.26
CA GLU A 14 -7.50 2.78 3.85
C GLU A 14 -7.59 3.88 4.91
N ARG A 15 -8.78 4.08 5.46
CA ARG A 15 -9.00 5.07 6.53
C ARG A 15 -8.25 4.71 7.80
N GLU A 16 -8.24 3.44 8.17
CA GLU A 16 -7.46 2.97 9.32
C GLU A 16 -5.99 3.33 9.16
N LEU A 17 -5.43 3.03 7.99
CA LEU A 17 -4.02 3.31 7.72
C LEU A 17 -3.75 4.82 7.68
N LEU A 18 -4.66 5.60 7.08
CA LEU A 18 -4.57 7.06 7.07
C LEU A 18 -4.48 7.61 8.48
N HIS A 19 -5.35 7.16 9.38
CA HIS A 19 -5.36 7.61 10.78
C HIS A 19 -4.09 7.18 11.52
N LYS A 20 -3.56 6.00 11.23
CA LYS A 20 -2.30 5.55 11.83
C LYS A 20 -1.17 6.51 11.51
N PHE A 21 -1.08 6.98 10.26
CA PHE A 21 -0.05 7.95 9.88
C PHE A 21 -0.24 9.30 10.57
N TRP A 22 -1.46 9.83 10.58
CA TRP A 22 -1.75 11.10 11.26
C TRP A 22 -1.44 11.01 12.76
N ASN A 23 -1.77 9.88 13.39
CA ASN A 23 -1.58 9.68 14.83
C ASN A 23 -0.10 9.63 15.24
N THR A 24 0.82 9.44 14.31
CA THR A 24 2.26 9.50 14.63
C THR A 24 2.69 10.92 14.98
N GLY A 25 1.95 11.93 14.56
CA GLY A 25 2.36 13.33 14.68
C GLY A 25 3.53 13.72 13.76
N LYS A 26 3.99 12.82 12.92
CA LYS A 26 5.18 13.01 12.07
C LYS A 26 4.89 12.99 10.59
N PHE A 27 3.68 12.57 10.19
CA PHE A 27 3.27 12.45 8.79
C PHE A 27 1.89 13.04 8.59
N ILE A 28 1.65 13.55 7.40
CA ILE A 28 0.30 13.83 6.91
C ILE A 28 -0.07 12.73 5.93
N ALA A 29 -1.35 12.48 5.75
CA ALA A 29 -1.84 11.47 4.83
C ALA A 29 -3.12 11.93 4.16
N MET A 30 -3.26 11.59 2.87
CA MET A 30 -4.43 11.90 2.07
C MET A 30 -4.91 10.64 1.36
N ARG A 31 -6.22 10.46 1.31
CA ARG A 31 -6.85 9.45 0.47
C ARG A 31 -7.24 10.07 -0.87
N ALA A 32 -7.01 9.34 -1.97
CA ALA A 32 -7.51 9.76 -3.28
C ALA A 32 -9.00 9.39 -3.37
N PRO A 33 -9.92 10.36 -3.37
CA PRO A 33 -11.35 10.05 -3.46
C PRO A 33 -11.68 9.48 -4.83
N GLY A 34 -12.46 8.38 -4.86
CA GLY A 34 -12.91 7.76 -6.10
C GLY A 34 -11.78 7.19 -6.94
N SER A 35 -10.70 6.68 -6.32
CA SER A 35 -9.54 6.16 -7.05
C SER A 35 -9.92 5.13 -8.12
N GLY A 36 -10.97 4.33 -7.89
CA GLY A 36 -11.45 3.37 -8.87
C GLY A 36 -12.16 3.98 -10.07
N ALA A 37 -12.55 5.26 -10.00
CA ALA A 37 -13.26 5.96 -11.06
C ALA A 37 -12.38 6.96 -11.81
N ILE A 38 -11.19 7.24 -11.31
CA ILE A 38 -10.25 8.18 -11.93
C ILE A 38 -9.41 7.43 -12.96
N LYS A 39 -9.29 8.00 -14.17
CA LYS A 39 -8.51 7.39 -15.26
C LYS A 39 -7.01 7.59 -15.12
N TYR A 40 -6.59 8.45 -14.22
CA TYR A 40 -5.18 8.75 -14.04
C TYR A 40 -4.56 7.83 -13.00
N PRO A 41 -3.24 7.53 -13.12
CA PRO A 41 -2.54 6.70 -12.15
C PRO A 41 -2.36 7.45 -10.82
N VAL A 42 -3.25 7.20 -9.88
CA VAL A 42 -3.18 7.78 -8.53
C VAL A 42 -3.12 6.67 -7.49
N PRO A 43 -2.35 6.85 -6.41
CA PRO A 43 -2.30 5.86 -5.33
C PRO A 43 -3.55 5.95 -4.46
N ASP A 44 -3.80 4.91 -3.65
CA ASP A 44 -4.90 4.95 -2.68
C ASP A 44 -4.62 5.96 -1.57
N LEU A 45 -3.38 6.03 -1.11
CA LEU A 45 -2.92 7.01 -0.12
C LEU A 45 -1.66 7.71 -0.61
N LEU A 46 -1.59 9.00 -0.31
CA LEU A 46 -0.37 9.79 -0.43
C LEU A 46 -0.01 10.27 0.96
N VAL A 47 1.19 9.92 1.41
CA VAL A 47 1.64 10.16 2.78
C VAL A 47 2.98 10.87 2.72
N GLY A 48 3.21 11.82 3.61
CA GLY A 48 4.52 12.45 3.60
C GLY A 48 4.77 13.42 4.74
N ASN A 49 6.00 13.87 4.80
CA ASN A 49 6.46 14.96 5.62
C ASN A 49 7.54 15.71 4.83
N HIS A 50 8.29 16.58 5.50
CA HIS A 50 9.32 17.37 4.80
C HIS A 50 10.51 16.53 4.32
N LEU A 51 10.66 15.29 4.80
CA LEU A 51 11.78 14.41 4.44
C LEU A 51 11.39 13.28 3.51
N ARG A 52 10.17 12.78 3.58
CA ARG A 52 9.76 11.58 2.87
C ARG A 52 8.36 11.71 2.29
N ARG A 53 8.12 11.02 1.18
CA ARG A 53 6.79 10.91 0.54
C ARG A 53 6.57 9.45 0.16
N PHE A 54 5.40 8.91 0.53
CA PHE A 54 4.98 7.54 0.20
C PHE A 54 3.74 7.60 -0.68
N ALA A 55 3.78 6.88 -1.79
CA ALA A 55 2.58 6.58 -2.57
C ALA A 55 2.22 5.12 -2.27
N ILE A 56 1.03 4.89 -1.74
CA ILE A 56 0.67 3.59 -1.18
C ILE A 56 -0.57 3.03 -1.88
N GLU A 57 -0.44 1.80 -2.38
CA GLU A 57 -1.55 0.97 -2.82
C GLU A 57 -1.96 0.10 -1.65
N CYS A 58 -3.22 0.22 -1.20
CA CYS A 58 -3.72 -0.48 -0.03
C CYS A 58 -4.54 -1.70 -0.43
N LYS A 59 -4.29 -2.81 0.22
CA LYS A 59 -5.06 -4.05 0.03
C LYS A 59 -5.38 -4.66 1.39
N THR A 60 -6.54 -5.30 1.46
CA THR A 60 -6.89 -6.13 2.61
C THR A 60 -7.39 -7.46 2.08
N THR A 61 -7.07 -8.54 2.77
CA THR A 61 -7.44 -9.88 2.34
C THR A 61 -7.83 -10.73 3.54
N LYS A 62 -8.77 -11.66 3.32
CA LYS A 62 -9.13 -12.69 4.30
C LYS A 62 -8.36 -13.98 4.06
N SER A 63 -7.58 -14.01 3.00
CA SER A 63 -6.76 -15.15 2.58
C SER A 63 -5.31 -14.93 3.02
N GLN A 64 -4.47 -15.94 2.84
CA GLN A 64 -3.03 -15.83 3.07
C GLN A 64 -2.28 -15.30 1.85
N ARG A 65 -3.00 -14.92 0.80
CA ARG A 65 -2.43 -14.36 -0.42
C ARG A 65 -3.24 -13.18 -0.91
N GLN A 66 -2.55 -12.17 -1.40
CA GLN A 66 -3.14 -11.01 -2.02
C GLN A 66 -2.58 -10.88 -3.42
N TYR A 67 -3.47 -10.87 -4.40
CA TYR A 67 -3.10 -10.70 -5.81
C TYR A 67 -3.23 -9.24 -6.21
N LEU A 68 -2.32 -8.81 -7.09
CA LEU A 68 -2.32 -7.46 -7.65
C LEU A 68 -2.15 -7.57 -9.17
N ARG A 69 -2.89 -6.76 -9.89
CA ARG A 69 -2.75 -6.70 -11.34
C ARG A 69 -1.52 -5.88 -11.72
N SER A 70 -0.88 -6.25 -12.81
CA SER A 70 0.28 -5.51 -13.31
C SER A 70 -0.04 -4.04 -13.56
N GLU A 71 -1.25 -3.72 -14.01
CA GLU A 71 -1.69 -2.34 -14.22
C GLU A 71 -1.63 -1.51 -12.95
N GLN A 72 -2.07 -2.07 -11.82
CA GLN A 72 -2.05 -1.39 -10.53
C GLN A 72 -0.62 -1.05 -10.10
N ILE A 73 0.30 -1.97 -10.33
CA ILE A 73 1.71 -1.78 -9.99
C ILE A 73 2.35 -0.76 -10.94
N ASN A 74 2.05 -0.85 -12.23
CA ASN A 74 2.56 0.13 -13.20
C ASN A 74 2.06 1.54 -12.90
N ASP A 75 0.80 1.69 -12.53
CA ASP A 75 0.22 2.98 -12.16
C ASP A 75 0.89 3.56 -10.91
N LEU A 76 1.13 2.71 -9.91
CA LEU A 76 1.81 3.12 -8.69
C LEU A 76 3.25 3.58 -9.00
N LYS A 77 3.96 2.83 -9.83
CA LYS A 77 5.31 3.19 -10.26
C LYS A 77 5.34 4.50 -11.03
N THR A 78 4.42 4.66 -11.99
CA THR A 78 4.33 5.88 -12.80
C THR A 78 4.08 7.11 -11.93
N PHE A 79 3.12 7.02 -11.03
CA PHE A 79 2.83 8.12 -10.10
C PHE A 79 4.06 8.44 -9.25
N SER A 80 4.65 7.42 -8.66
CA SER A 80 5.77 7.58 -7.73
C SER A 80 7.00 8.18 -8.40
N ASP A 81 7.34 7.71 -9.59
CA ASP A 81 8.49 8.21 -10.35
C ASP A 81 8.30 9.68 -10.73
N THR A 82 7.08 10.05 -11.14
CA THR A 82 6.80 11.43 -11.58
C THR A 82 6.69 12.38 -10.40
N PHE A 83 6.02 11.96 -9.33
CA PHE A 83 5.79 12.80 -8.16
C PHE A 83 7.02 12.90 -7.25
N GLY A 84 7.90 11.93 -7.28
CA GLY A 84 9.02 11.85 -6.36
C GLY A 84 8.65 11.19 -5.04
N ALA A 85 7.79 10.17 -5.08
CA ALA A 85 7.39 9.41 -3.89
C ALA A 85 7.98 8.01 -3.92
N GLU A 86 8.08 7.39 -2.74
CA GLU A 86 8.44 5.98 -2.60
C GLU A 86 7.20 5.13 -2.82
N PRO A 87 7.21 4.19 -3.79
CA PRO A 87 6.05 3.32 -3.99
C PRO A 87 6.03 2.17 -2.98
N TRP A 88 4.89 1.99 -2.34
CA TRP A 88 4.70 0.91 -1.38
C TRP A 88 3.36 0.21 -1.62
N VAL A 89 3.34 -1.09 -1.46
CA VAL A 89 2.10 -1.85 -1.36
C VAL A 89 1.91 -2.21 0.12
N ALA A 90 0.80 -1.78 0.68
CA ALA A 90 0.44 -2.07 2.07
C ALA A 90 -0.70 -3.10 2.08
N VAL A 91 -0.48 -4.23 2.72
CA VAL A 91 -1.46 -5.30 2.80
C VAL A 91 -1.76 -5.61 4.25
N ARG A 92 -3.06 -5.62 4.59
CA ARG A 92 -3.50 -6.12 5.88
C ARG A 92 -4.01 -7.55 5.71
N PHE A 93 -3.33 -8.49 6.35
CA PHE A 93 -3.66 -9.91 6.35
C PHE A 93 -4.62 -10.26 7.49
N PRO A 94 -5.13 -11.51 7.55
CA PRO A 94 -6.03 -11.92 8.63
C PRO A 94 -5.46 -11.82 10.04
N ASP A 95 -4.12 -11.76 10.21
CA ASP A 95 -3.48 -11.50 11.49
C ASP A 95 -3.64 -10.04 11.94
N LYS A 96 -4.31 -9.22 11.12
CA LYS A 96 -4.61 -7.80 11.33
C LYS A 96 -3.39 -6.89 11.35
N ASN A 97 -2.22 -7.40 10.99
CA ASN A 97 -1.02 -6.58 10.81
C ASN A 97 -0.96 -5.99 9.41
N TRP A 98 -0.43 -4.79 9.32
CA TRP A 98 -0.08 -4.17 8.05
C TRP A 98 1.35 -4.54 7.69
N TYR A 99 1.53 -4.98 6.45
CA TYR A 99 2.85 -5.26 5.89
C TYR A 99 3.08 -4.34 4.70
N PHE A 100 4.23 -3.69 4.66
CA PHE A 100 4.61 -2.79 3.58
C PHE A 100 5.71 -3.44 2.75
N LEU A 101 5.46 -3.59 1.45
CA LEU A 101 6.41 -4.19 0.53
C LEU A 101 6.78 -3.20 -0.57
N SER A 102 8.08 -3.12 -0.86
CA SER A 102 8.55 -2.40 -2.04
C SER A 102 8.17 -3.19 -3.30
N LEU A 103 8.22 -2.55 -4.46
CA LEU A 103 7.81 -3.21 -5.70
C LEU A 103 8.74 -4.38 -6.07
N GLU A 104 10.00 -4.31 -5.69
CA GLU A 104 10.97 -5.38 -5.94
C GLU A 104 10.70 -6.64 -5.12
N ASP A 105 9.97 -6.52 -4.02
CA ASP A 105 9.67 -7.63 -3.13
C ASP A 105 8.38 -8.37 -3.50
N LEU A 106 7.69 -7.93 -4.54
CA LEU A 106 6.49 -8.61 -5.02
C LEU A 106 6.86 -9.82 -5.85
N ASP A 107 6.19 -10.95 -5.62
CA ASP A 107 6.38 -12.14 -6.43
C ASP A 107 5.53 -12.06 -7.69
N LYS A 108 6.05 -12.54 -8.81
CA LYS A 108 5.30 -12.58 -10.07
C LYS A 108 4.51 -13.87 -10.18
N THR A 109 3.31 -13.77 -10.75
CA THR A 109 2.52 -14.94 -11.13
C THR A 109 2.84 -15.35 -12.56
N ALA A 110 2.37 -16.55 -12.97
CA ALA A 110 2.55 -17.03 -14.34
C ALA A 110 1.89 -16.13 -15.39
N GLY A 111 0.89 -15.31 -14.99
CA GLY A 111 0.18 -14.42 -15.90
C GLY A 111 0.69 -12.98 -15.90
N ASN A 112 1.93 -12.74 -15.49
CA ASN A 112 2.55 -11.42 -15.40
C ASN A 112 1.89 -10.47 -14.40
N ASN A 113 1.06 -10.98 -13.51
CA ASN A 113 0.55 -10.23 -12.37
C ASN A 113 1.44 -10.47 -11.16
N PHE A 114 1.02 -9.97 -10.02
CA PHE A 114 1.81 -10.06 -8.80
C PHE A 114 1.01 -10.71 -7.68
N VAL A 115 1.73 -11.29 -6.72
CA VAL A 115 1.13 -11.88 -5.52
C VAL A 115 2.02 -11.60 -4.32
N ILE A 116 1.37 -11.37 -3.19
CA ILE A 116 2.02 -11.27 -1.89
C ILE A 116 1.43 -12.35 -1.01
N SER A 117 2.24 -13.33 -0.59
CA SER A 117 1.82 -14.28 0.42
C SER A 117 2.11 -13.71 1.82
N LEU A 118 1.36 -14.17 2.82
CA LEU A 118 1.65 -13.78 4.20
C LEU A 118 3.08 -14.18 4.61
N GLU A 119 3.53 -15.36 4.17
CA GLU A 119 4.89 -15.83 4.43
C GLU A 119 5.93 -14.87 3.84
N SER A 120 5.75 -14.48 2.59
CA SER A 120 6.65 -13.52 1.92
C SER A 120 6.61 -12.15 2.61
N ALA A 121 5.41 -11.70 3.00
CA ALA A 121 5.23 -10.44 3.71
C ALA A 121 5.98 -10.43 5.04
N LYS A 122 5.92 -11.53 5.78
CA LYS A 122 6.66 -11.65 7.04
C LYS A 122 8.16 -11.64 6.85
N ARG A 123 8.64 -12.20 5.75
CA ARG A 123 10.07 -12.31 5.46
C ARG A 123 10.66 -11.03 4.88
N LYS A 124 9.93 -10.38 3.97
CA LYS A 124 10.45 -9.23 3.19
C LYS A 124 9.82 -7.90 3.57
N GLY A 125 8.62 -7.91 4.12
CA GLY A 125 7.87 -6.71 4.39
C GLY A 125 8.30 -5.99 5.66
N LEU A 126 7.89 -4.75 5.78
CA LEU A 126 8.07 -3.94 6.98
C LEU A 126 6.74 -3.78 7.70
N PHE A 127 6.78 -3.78 9.02
CA PHE A 127 5.64 -3.37 9.83
C PHE A 127 5.47 -1.86 9.77
N PHE A 128 4.32 -1.37 10.23
CA PHE A 128 4.04 0.06 10.24
C PHE A 128 5.11 0.85 11.01
N GLU A 129 5.47 0.38 12.20
CA GLU A 129 6.47 1.05 13.03
C GLU A 129 7.85 1.06 12.37
N GLU A 130 8.12 0.07 11.56
CA GLU A 130 9.40 -0.01 10.84
C GLU A 130 9.44 0.97 9.67
N ILE A 131 8.35 1.08 8.90
CA ILE A 131 8.37 1.96 7.73
C ILE A 131 8.44 3.43 8.13
N ILE A 132 7.78 3.84 9.20
CA ILE A 132 7.82 5.24 9.65
C ILE A 132 9.16 5.63 10.25
N ASN A 133 9.96 4.67 10.68
CA ASN A 133 11.27 4.90 11.30
C ASN A 133 12.43 4.47 10.41
N SER A 134 12.16 3.88 9.24
CA SER A 134 13.22 3.44 8.32
C SER A 134 13.81 4.62 7.54
N ASP A 135 15.01 4.43 7.01
CA ASP A 135 15.58 5.39 6.08
C ASP A 135 14.85 5.33 4.73
N PRO A 136 14.84 6.42 3.96
CA PRO A 136 14.28 6.40 2.62
C PRO A 136 14.90 5.28 1.78
N LEU A 137 14.08 4.69 0.87
CA LEU A 137 14.61 3.72 -0.07
C LEU A 137 15.75 4.36 -0.86
N SER A 138 16.92 3.71 -0.84
CA SER A 138 18.04 4.20 -1.62
C SER A 138 17.73 4.01 -3.10
N SER A 139 17.84 5.08 -3.87
CA SER A 139 17.79 5.04 -5.33
C SER A 139 19.13 4.49 -5.81
N SER A 140 19.25 3.19 -5.82
CA SER A 140 20.43 2.56 -6.40
C SER A 140 20.12 2.12 -7.82
#